data_364b00ee681a1d4af00d6af279affb0d
#
_entry.id   364b00ee681a1d4af00d6af279affb0d
#
_cell.length_a   1.000
_cell.length_b   1.000
_cell.length_c   1.000
_cell.angle_alpha   90.00
_cell.angle_beta   90.00
_cell.angle_gamma   90.00
#
_symmetry.space_group_name_H-M   'P 1'
#
loop_
_entity.id
_entity.type
_entity.pdbx_description
1 polymer ?
#
loop_
_entity_poly.entity_id
_entity_poly.type
_entity_poly.pdbx_seq_one_letter_code
_entity_poly.pdbx_strand_id
1 'polypeptide(L)'
;LPSIGERWICEIADGEHARELVGTFFPSEGRALTTLAHQTGLVVASLEDAWQDGDLLVPQLARFGPALYAPMIHRGRGVGVMLLLRSPGAAPFTAQDLEIAELVAGQATMAFELADAQHAEEMATLLDERARIGRDLHDLAIQQLFATGMQISAVRERLARARDNDESAGNEVDLDVVCSVLSTALEAVDDSVGQIRSIVRSLRDRDEEVGV
;
A
#
# COMPACT_ATOMS: atom_id res chain seq x y z
N LEU A 1 1.22 17.05 0.94
CA LEU A 1 2.30 16.63 1.86
C LEU A 1 1.68 16.03 3.11
N PRO A 2 1.81 14.72 3.37
CA PRO A 2 1.39 14.17 4.64
C PRO A 2 2.31 14.69 5.73
N SER A 3 1.75 15.23 6.81
CA SER A 3 2.51 15.56 8.00
C SER A 3 2.97 14.27 8.68
N ILE A 4 4.22 13.90 8.53
CA ILE A 4 4.86 12.92 9.39
C ILE A 4 5.36 13.67 10.64
N GLY A 5 4.55 13.69 11.69
CA GLY A 5 4.80 14.57 12.80
C GLY A 5 4.66 16.05 12.36
N GLU A 6 5.09 16.99 13.09
CA GLU A 6 4.98 18.43 12.78
C GLU A 6 5.90 18.92 11.63
N ARG A 7 6.21 18.08 10.62
CA ARG A 7 7.11 18.42 9.52
C ARG A 7 6.49 18.10 8.17
N TRP A 8 6.78 18.96 7.19
CA TRP A 8 6.39 18.78 5.80
C TRP A 8 7.57 18.25 5.00
N ILE A 9 7.34 17.45 3.99
CA ILE A 9 8.39 16.90 3.12
C ILE A 9 8.17 17.34 1.68
N CYS A 10 9.24 17.63 0.96
CA CYS A 10 9.18 17.83 -0.48
C CYS A 10 9.08 16.46 -1.16
N GLU A 11 7.92 16.11 -1.67
CA GLU A 11 7.68 14.84 -2.36
C GLU A 11 8.11 14.89 -3.83
N ILE A 12 7.80 16.00 -4.50
CA ILE A 12 8.04 16.16 -5.93
C ILE A 12 8.76 17.49 -6.14
N ALA A 13 9.81 17.46 -6.96
CA ALA A 13 10.47 18.65 -7.45
C ALA A 13 10.85 18.45 -8.92
N ASP A 14 10.80 19.52 -9.70
CA ASP A 14 11.21 19.56 -11.09
C ASP A 14 12.07 20.80 -11.37
N GLY A 15 12.96 20.71 -12.35
CA GLY A 15 13.88 21.78 -12.71
C GLY A 15 15.28 21.62 -12.12
N GLU A 16 16.02 22.74 -12.10
CA GLU A 16 17.39 22.78 -11.59
C GLU A 16 17.42 22.51 -10.09
N HIS A 17 18.35 21.65 -9.66
CA HIS A 17 18.48 21.20 -8.25
C HIS A 17 17.29 20.37 -7.69
N ALA A 18 16.36 19.92 -8.51
CA ALA A 18 15.20 19.16 -8.07
C ALA A 18 15.57 17.95 -7.20
N ARG A 19 16.62 17.20 -7.59
CA ARG A 19 17.07 16.00 -6.85
C ARG A 19 17.57 16.30 -5.43
N GLU A 20 18.05 17.52 -5.19
CA GLU A 20 18.53 17.93 -3.88
C GLU A 20 17.38 18.37 -2.96
N LEU A 21 16.25 18.75 -3.55
CA LEU A 21 15.06 19.21 -2.83
C LEU A 21 14.12 18.06 -2.44
N VAL A 22 14.02 17.04 -3.26
CA VAL A 22 13.17 15.86 -2.94
C VAL A 22 13.66 15.22 -1.64
N GLY A 23 12.73 14.96 -0.72
CA GLY A 23 13.02 14.43 0.61
C GLY A 23 13.43 15.49 1.64
N THR A 24 13.58 16.78 1.25
CA THR A 24 13.87 17.86 2.20
C THR A 24 12.70 18.09 3.12
N PHE A 25 12.99 18.22 4.41
CA PHE A 25 11.98 18.53 5.42
C PHE A 25 11.81 20.05 5.58
N PHE A 26 10.55 20.45 5.58
CA PHE A 26 10.13 21.82 5.90
C PHE A 26 9.55 21.84 7.31
N PRO A 27 9.95 22.79 8.17
CA PRO A 27 9.42 22.86 9.52
C PRO A 27 7.94 23.21 9.51
N SER A 28 7.24 22.86 10.59
CA SER A 28 5.85 23.24 10.82
C SER A 28 5.65 24.73 11.07
N GLU A 29 6.74 25.46 11.25
CA GLU A 29 6.78 26.91 11.34
C GLU A 29 7.33 27.49 10.04
N GLY A 30 6.96 28.71 9.70
CA GLY A 30 7.47 29.42 8.53
C GLY A 30 6.48 29.62 7.40
N ARG A 31 6.97 30.04 6.25
CA ARG A 31 6.17 30.56 5.12
C ARG A 31 5.20 29.54 4.52
N ALA A 32 5.60 28.28 4.43
CA ALA A 32 4.74 27.24 3.90
C ALA A 32 3.48 27.04 4.77
N LEU A 33 3.65 26.97 6.09
CA LEU A 33 2.52 26.85 7.00
C LEU A 33 1.66 28.11 7.02
N THR A 34 2.28 29.29 7.02
CA THR A 34 1.57 30.57 6.94
C THR A 34 0.68 30.63 5.69
N THR A 35 1.20 30.22 4.54
CA THR A 35 0.46 30.11 3.27
C THR A 35 -0.75 29.20 3.40
N LEU A 36 -0.60 28.05 4.04
CA LEU A 36 -1.70 27.10 4.25
C LEU A 36 -2.73 27.61 5.27
N ALA A 37 -2.26 28.20 6.37
CA ALA A 37 -3.14 28.69 7.43
C ALA A 37 -4.03 29.83 6.94
N HIS A 38 -3.50 30.71 6.12
CA HIS A 38 -4.24 31.83 5.52
C HIS A 38 -4.92 31.48 4.20
N GLN A 39 -4.63 30.31 3.64
CA GLN A 39 -5.14 29.87 2.33
C GLN A 39 -4.88 30.89 1.21
N THR A 40 -3.78 31.61 1.31
CA THR A 40 -3.40 32.69 0.41
C THR A 40 -1.93 32.51 0.03
N GLY A 41 -1.63 32.68 -1.25
CA GLY A 41 -0.26 32.57 -1.74
C GLY A 41 0.63 33.71 -1.21
N LEU A 42 1.93 33.45 -1.21
CA LEU A 42 2.96 34.36 -0.71
C LEU A 42 4.09 34.48 -1.74
N VAL A 43 4.47 35.70 -2.03
CA VAL A 43 5.66 36.01 -2.85
C VAL A 43 6.80 36.52 -1.97
N VAL A 44 7.99 35.97 -2.19
CA VAL A 44 9.25 36.36 -1.54
C VAL A 44 10.18 36.91 -2.60
N ALA A 45 10.70 38.11 -2.39
CA ALA A 45 11.53 38.78 -3.37
C ALA A 45 12.94 38.15 -3.50
N SER A 46 13.49 37.67 -2.38
CA SER A 46 14.80 37.00 -2.34
C SER A 46 14.83 36.01 -1.17
N LEU A 47 15.15 34.76 -1.46
CA LEU A 47 15.38 33.75 -0.42
C LEU A 47 16.75 33.88 0.22
N GLU A 48 17.74 34.41 -0.51
CA GLU A 48 19.06 34.68 0.02
C GLU A 48 19.01 35.75 1.13
N ASP A 49 18.30 36.87 0.89
CA ASP A 49 18.12 37.90 1.89
C ASP A 49 17.34 37.37 3.09
N ALA A 50 16.26 36.62 2.85
CA ALA A 50 15.49 35.98 3.89
C ALA A 50 16.30 34.98 4.74
N TRP A 51 17.31 34.33 4.16
CA TRP A 51 18.25 33.49 4.89
C TRP A 51 19.18 34.31 5.78
N GLN A 52 19.73 35.41 5.26
CA GLN A 52 20.60 36.31 6.01
C GLN A 52 19.87 36.97 7.19
N ASP A 53 18.61 37.30 7.02
CA ASP A 53 17.75 37.88 8.04
C ASP A 53 17.25 36.86 9.08
N GLY A 54 17.53 35.56 8.88
CA GLY A 54 17.07 34.48 9.74
C GLY A 54 15.60 34.06 9.55
N ASP A 55 14.95 34.60 8.53
CA ASP A 55 13.55 34.32 8.20
C ASP A 55 13.34 33.06 7.38
N LEU A 56 14.40 32.46 6.85
CA LEU A 56 14.38 31.23 6.09
C LEU A 56 14.87 30.07 6.95
N LEU A 57 14.03 29.05 7.12
CA LEU A 57 14.31 27.89 7.98
C LEU A 57 14.86 26.67 7.22
N VAL A 58 14.95 26.75 5.89
CA VAL A 58 15.38 25.64 5.02
C VAL A 58 16.64 26.07 4.25
N PRO A 59 17.84 25.63 4.70
CA PRO A 59 19.12 26.04 4.09
C PRO A 59 19.23 25.76 2.60
N GLN A 60 18.63 24.68 2.13
CA GLN A 60 18.64 24.27 0.73
C GLN A 60 18.01 25.31 -0.21
N LEU A 61 17.11 26.14 0.33
CA LEU A 61 16.46 27.21 -0.44
C LEU A 61 17.28 28.49 -0.54
N ALA A 62 18.32 28.68 0.27
CA ALA A 62 19.15 29.89 0.30
C ALA A 62 19.89 30.18 -1.01
N ARG A 63 20.04 29.19 -1.88
CA ARG A 63 20.66 29.31 -3.21
C ARG A 63 19.76 29.92 -4.28
N PHE A 64 18.46 30.05 -4.00
CA PHE A 64 17.49 30.58 -4.95
C PHE A 64 17.20 32.06 -4.66
N GLY A 65 16.77 32.77 -5.69
CA GLY A 65 16.36 34.16 -5.60
C GLY A 65 14.87 34.30 -5.22
N PRO A 66 14.05 34.87 -6.11
CA PRO A 66 12.62 34.99 -5.85
C PRO A 66 11.90 33.66 -5.68
N ALA A 67 10.93 33.61 -4.77
CA ALA A 67 10.08 32.45 -4.53
C ALA A 67 8.61 32.83 -4.47
N LEU A 68 7.75 31.87 -4.85
CA LEU A 68 6.30 31.99 -4.74
C LEU A 68 5.77 30.71 -4.09
N TYR A 69 4.98 30.86 -3.05
CA TYR A 69 4.28 29.80 -2.33
C TYR A 69 2.80 29.86 -2.70
N ALA A 70 2.27 28.83 -3.33
CA ALA A 70 0.85 28.72 -3.66
C ALA A 70 0.23 27.58 -2.83
N PRO A 71 -0.86 27.85 -2.08
CA PRO A 71 -1.49 26.82 -1.25
C PRO A 71 -2.24 25.82 -2.12
N MET A 72 -2.11 24.56 -1.80
CA MET A 72 -2.89 23.47 -2.37
C MET A 72 -4.04 23.16 -1.42
N ILE A 73 -5.26 23.54 -1.81
CA ILE A 73 -6.45 23.47 -0.96
C ILE A 73 -7.44 22.46 -1.52
N HIS A 74 -7.86 21.51 -0.69
CA HIS A 74 -8.94 20.57 -1.01
C HIS A 74 -10.04 20.65 0.05
N ARG A 75 -11.27 20.92 -0.38
CA ARG A 75 -12.46 21.01 0.50
C ARG A 75 -12.24 21.90 1.73
N GLY A 76 -11.55 23.04 1.54
CA GLY A 76 -11.24 23.98 2.61
C GLY A 76 -10.09 23.57 3.55
N ARG A 77 -9.38 22.49 3.25
CA ARG A 77 -8.20 22.04 3.99
C ARG A 77 -6.95 22.22 3.16
N GLY A 78 -5.88 22.70 3.75
CA GLY A 78 -4.57 22.73 3.14
C GLY A 78 -3.97 21.32 3.07
N VAL A 79 -3.71 20.84 1.85
CA VAL A 79 -3.11 19.51 1.61
C VAL A 79 -1.65 19.59 1.22
N GLY A 80 -1.18 20.77 0.81
CA GLY A 80 0.20 20.99 0.43
C GLY A 80 0.49 22.42 0.03
N VAL A 81 1.74 22.70 -0.33
CA VAL A 81 2.18 23.97 -0.90
C VAL A 81 2.97 23.69 -2.16
N MET A 82 2.61 24.36 -3.23
CA MET A 82 3.42 24.41 -4.44
C MET A 82 4.40 25.58 -4.31
N LEU A 83 5.69 25.27 -4.43
CA LEU A 83 6.78 26.24 -4.31
C LEU A 83 7.40 26.44 -5.69
N LEU A 84 7.37 27.67 -6.20
CA LEU A 84 8.05 28.08 -7.42
C LEU A 84 9.28 28.89 -7.06
N LEU A 85 10.40 28.54 -7.67
CA LEU A 85 11.71 29.12 -7.39
C LEU A 85 12.30 29.70 -8.66
N ARG A 86 12.95 30.84 -8.58
CA ARG A 86 13.76 31.44 -9.65
C ARG A 86 15.22 31.50 -9.26
N SER A 87 16.10 31.56 -10.23
CA SER A 87 17.54 31.75 -10.02
C SER A 87 17.83 33.10 -9.35
N PRO A 88 18.94 33.23 -8.60
CA PRO A 88 19.37 34.48 -8.03
C PRO A 88 19.47 35.59 -9.10
N GLY A 89 19.02 36.79 -8.77
CA GLY A 89 19.02 37.94 -9.69
C GLY A 89 17.88 37.94 -10.72
N ALA A 90 17.04 36.94 -10.76
CA ALA A 90 15.84 36.96 -11.61
C ALA A 90 14.80 37.99 -11.09
N ALA A 91 13.92 38.43 -12.00
CA ALA A 91 12.83 39.33 -11.63
C ALA A 91 11.90 38.67 -10.57
N PRO A 92 11.42 39.42 -9.58
CA PRO A 92 10.43 38.95 -8.62
C PRO A 92 9.16 38.41 -9.30
N PHE A 93 8.43 37.54 -8.62
CA PHE A 93 7.12 37.11 -9.06
C PHE A 93 6.11 38.27 -8.93
N THR A 94 5.23 38.38 -9.90
CA THR A 94 4.18 39.39 -9.94
C THR A 94 2.88 38.87 -9.32
N ALA A 95 1.90 39.78 -9.10
CA ALA A 95 0.57 39.37 -8.67
C ALA A 95 -0.11 38.43 -9.69
N GLN A 96 0.13 38.64 -10.97
CA GLN A 96 -0.39 37.77 -12.04
C GLN A 96 0.26 36.36 -12.00
N ASP A 97 1.57 36.28 -11.72
CA ASP A 97 2.23 34.99 -11.51
C ASP A 97 1.59 34.24 -10.35
N LEU A 98 1.24 34.95 -9.27
CA LEU A 98 0.58 34.37 -8.10
C LEU A 98 -0.80 33.82 -8.43
N GLU A 99 -1.63 34.57 -9.14
CA GLU A 99 -2.96 34.12 -9.56
C GLU A 99 -2.88 32.84 -10.43
N ILE A 100 -1.92 32.80 -11.35
CA ILE A 100 -1.69 31.62 -12.20
C ILE A 100 -1.21 30.43 -11.36
N ALA A 101 -0.30 30.68 -10.42
CA ALA A 101 0.23 29.63 -9.55
C ALA A 101 -0.86 29.03 -8.64
N GLU A 102 -1.74 29.86 -8.08
CA GLU A 102 -2.87 29.38 -7.27
C GLU A 102 -3.86 28.55 -8.09
N LEU A 103 -4.13 28.96 -9.34
CA LEU A 103 -4.95 28.16 -10.26
C LEU A 103 -4.32 26.79 -10.56
N VAL A 104 -3.02 26.77 -10.86
CA VAL A 104 -2.28 25.53 -11.14
C VAL A 104 -2.20 24.64 -9.88
N ALA A 105 -1.96 25.23 -8.72
CA ALA A 105 -1.96 24.52 -7.44
C ALA A 105 -3.31 23.85 -7.16
N GLY A 106 -4.42 24.53 -7.46
CA GLY A 106 -5.76 23.96 -7.36
C GLY A 106 -5.99 22.79 -8.31
N GLN A 107 -5.52 22.87 -9.56
CA GLN A 107 -5.60 21.76 -10.51
C GLN A 107 -4.71 20.57 -10.10
N ALA A 108 -3.48 20.83 -9.66
CA ALA A 108 -2.59 19.81 -9.14
C ALA A 108 -3.20 19.08 -7.95
N THR A 109 -3.83 19.82 -7.03
CA THR A 109 -4.52 19.23 -5.88
C THR A 109 -5.59 18.22 -6.32
N MET A 110 -6.41 18.56 -7.30
CA MET A 110 -7.44 17.65 -7.83
C MET A 110 -6.82 16.40 -8.48
N ALA A 111 -5.71 16.56 -9.19
CA ALA A 111 -5.02 15.44 -9.81
C ALA A 111 -4.42 14.47 -8.78
N PHE A 112 -3.82 14.98 -7.70
CA PHE A 112 -3.30 14.16 -6.60
C PHE A 112 -4.43 13.41 -5.88
N GLU A 113 -5.52 14.08 -5.56
CA GLU A 113 -6.69 13.45 -4.91
C GLU A 113 -7.28 12.32 -5.78
N LEU A 114 -7.34 12.53 -7.10
CA LEU A 114 -7.81 11.49 -8.01
C LEU A 114 -6.86 10.29 -8.03
N ALA A 115 -5.56 10.53 -8.06
CA ALA A 115 -4.55 9.47 -8.03
C ALA A 115 -4.60 8.69 -6.71
N ASP A 116 -4.72 9.38 -5.58
CA ASP A 116 -4.86 8.75 -4.26
C ASP A 116 -6.13 7.91 -4.16
N ALA A 117 -7.26 8.43 -4.68
CA ALA A 117 -8.52 7.68 -4.70
C ALA A 117 -8.44 6.42 -5.56
N GLN A 118 -7.81 6.51 -6.75
CA GLN A 118 -7.58 5.35 -7.61
C GLN A 118 -6.69 4.31 -6.94
N HIS A 119 -5.60 4.74 -6.33
CA HIS A 119 -4.71 3.84 -5.61
C HIS A 119 -5.40 3.15 -4.42
N ALA A 120 -6.22 3.88 -3.67
CA ALA A 120 -7.01 3.31 -2.58
C ALA A 120 -8.03 2.26 -3.08
N GLU A 121 -8.68 2.50 -4.23
CA GLU A 121 -9.60 1.56 -4.85
C GLU A 121 -8.89 0.28 -5.33
N GLU A 122 -7.72 0.43 -5.96
CA GLU A 122 -6.88 -0.71 -6.38
C GLU A 122 -6.46 -1.55 -5.18
N MET A 123 -6.01 -0.92 -4.09
CA MET A 123 -5.63 -1.63 -2.86
C MET A 123 -6.81 -2.33 -2.20
N ALA A 124 -7.98 -1.70 -2.17
CA ALA A 124 -9.20 -2.32 -1.65
C ALA A 124 -9.58 -3.57 -2.45
N THR A 125 -9.49 -3.50 -3.78
CA THR A 125 -9.77 -4.63 -4.69
C THR A 125 -8.80 -5.79 -4.44
N LEU A 126 -7.51 -5.50 -4.28
CA LEU A 126 -6.50 -6.53 -3.98
C LEU A 126 -6.75 -7.21 -2.63
N LEU A 127 -7.13 -6.44 -1.61
CA LEU A 127 -7.44 -6.98 -0.28
C LEU A 127 -8.70 -7.87 -0.30
N ASP A 128 -9.73 -7.47 -1.05
CA ASP A 128 -10.96 -8.24 -1.21
C ASP A 128 -10.71 -9.56 -1.93
N GLU A 129 -9.89 -9.54 -2.98
CA GLU A 129 -9.50 -10.74 -3.71
C GLU A 129 -8.68 -11.70 -2.83
N ARG A 130 -7.72 -11.19 -2.05
CA ARG A 130 -6.97 -12.00 -1.07
C ARG A 130 -7.88 -12.64 -0.01
N ALA A 131 -8.85 -11.88 0.50
CA ALA A 131 -9.83 -12.40 1.46
C ALA A 131 -10.73 -13.46 0.84
N ARG A 132 -11.11 -13.32 -0.43
CA ARG A 132 -11.89 -14.32 -1.18
C ARG A 132 -11.09 -15.61 -1.34
N ILE A 133 -9.85 -15.50 -1.83
CA ILE A 133 -8.97 -16.67 -2.03
C ILE A 133 -8.72 -17.39 -0.68
N GLY A 134 -8.52 -16.63 0.40
CA GLY A 134 -8.37 -17.22 1.74
C GLY A 134 -9.58 -18.05 2.18
N ARG A 135 -10.79 -17.59 1.90
CA ARG A 135 -12.03 -18.35 2.18
C ARG A 135 -12.14 -19.59 1.30
N ASP A 136 -11.89 -19.48 0.00
CA ASP A 136 -11.95 -20.59 -0.95
C ASP A 136 -10.95 -21.70 -0.55
N LEU A 137 -9.73 -21.32 -0.13
CA LEU A 137 -8.72 -22.26 0.38
C LEU A 137 -9.15 -22.92 1.69
N HIS A 138 -9.74 -22.16 2.60
CA HIS A 138 -10.25 -22.69 3.87
C HIS A 138 -11.36 -23.71 3.65
N ASP A 139 -12.31 -23.39 2.77
CA ASP A 139 -13.42 -24.28 2.45
C ASP A 139 -12.96 -25.56 1.76
N LEU A 140 -11.99 -25.45 0.84
CA LEU A 140 -11.37 -26.60 0.20
C LEU A 140 -10.66 -27.49 1.22
N ALA A 141 -9.85 -26.91 2.10
CA ALA A 141 -9.11 -27.64 3.15
C ALA A 141 -10.08 -28.36 4.11
N ILE A 142 -11.15 -27.70 4.54
CA ILE A 142 -12.16 -28.30 5.40
C ILE A 142 -12.84 -29.48 4.69
N GLN A 143 -13.27 -29.32 3.45
CA GLN A 143 -13.93 -30.40 2.70
C GLN A 143 -13.05 -31.62 2.58
N GLN A 144 -11.76 -31.44 2.27
CA GLN A 144 -10.80 -32.53 2.14
C GLN A 144 -10.51 -33.22 3.48
N LEU A 145 -10.37 -32.45 4.56
CA LEU A 145 -10.16 -33.00 5.90
C LEU A 145 -11.38 -33.82 6.36
N PHE A 146 -12.60 -33.35 6.08
CA PHE A 146 -13.83 -34.11 6.40
C PHE A 146 -13.91 -35.40 5.59
N ALA A 147 -13.64 -35.37 4.29
CA ALA A 147 -13.66 -36.55 3.43
C ALA A 147 -12.64 -37.60 3.93
N THR A 148 -11.42 -37.19 4.21
CA THR A 148 -10.35 -38.05 4.74
C THR A 148 -10.73 -38.59 6.13
N GLY A 149 -11.28 -37.75 7.00
CA GLY A 149 -11.73 -38.17 8.33
C GLY A 149 -12.84 -39.22 8.27
N MET A 150 -13.78 -39.10 7.32
CA MET A 150 -14.83 -40.10 7.09
C MET A 150 -14.25 -41.43 6.59
N GLN A 151 -13.29 -41.40 5.68
CA GLN A 151 -12.60 -42.62 5.18
C GLN A 151 -11.88 -43.34 6.32
N ILE A 152 -11.09 -42.64 7.12
CA ILE A 152 -10.39 -43.20 8.30
C ILE A 152 -11.38 -43.77 9.32
N SER A 153 -12.49 -43.08 9.57
CA SER A 153 -13.52 -43.52 10.49
C SER A 153 -14.23 -44.82 10.01
N ALA A 154 -14.46 -44.93 8.69
CA ALA A 154 -15.01 -46.16 8.11
C ALA A 154 -14.09 -47.36 8.26
N VAL A 155 -12.78 -47.17 8.05
CA VAL A 155 -11.76 -48.22 8.28
C VAL A 155 -11.73 -48.64 9.76
N ARG A 156 -11.72 -47.66 10.68
CA ARG A 156 -11.71 -47.94 12.11
C ARG A 156 -12.93 -48.76 12.55
N GLU A 157 -14.09 -48.43 12.01
CA GLU A 157 -15.32 -49.16 12.36
C GLU A 157 -15.32 -50.60 11.80
N ARG A 158 -14.80 -50.82 10.59
CA ARG A 158 -14.61 -52.17 10.04
C ARG A 158 -13.65 -52.99 10.88
N LEU A 159 -12.53 -52.44 11.28
CA LEU A 159 -11.54 -53.09 12.15
C LEU A 159 -12.14 -53.42 13.55
N ALA A 160 -12.93 -52.51 14.14
CA ALA A 160 -13.62 -52.77 15.40
C ALA A 160 -14.61 -53.93 15.31
N ARG A 161 -15.45 -53.97 14.26
CA ARG A 161 -16.39 -55.05 14.01
C ARG A 161 -15.70 -56.38 13.80
N ALA A 162 -14.59 -56.40 13.09
CA ALA A 162 -13.83 -57.64 12.88
C ALA A 162 -13.24 -58.19 14.19
N ARG A 163 -12.77 -57.27 15.06
CA ARG A 163 -12.25 -57.64 16.38
C ARG A 163 -13.31 -58.23 17.29
N ASP A 164 -14.52 -57.65 17.27
CA ASP A 164 -15.65 -58.10 18.13
C ASP A 164 -16.28 -59.43 17.63
N ASN A 165 -16.08 -59.78 16.34
CA ASN A 165 -16.59 -60.99 15.73
C ASN A 165 -15.62 -62.21 15.80
N ASP A 166 -14.42 -62.02 16.36
CA ASP A 166 -13.35 -63.03 16.38
C ASP A 166 -13.67 -64.23 17.30
N GLU A 167 -14.81 -64.22 18.05
CA GLU A 167 -15.21 -65.35 18.89
C GLU A 167 -16.12 -66.40 18.19
N SER A 168 -16.57 -66.21 16.92
CA SER A 168 -17.56 -67.13 16.36
C SER A 168 -17.55 -67.45 14.87
N ALA A 169 -16.73 -66.93 14.02
CA ALA A 169 -16.57 -67.38 12.64
C ALA A 169 -15.44 -66.64 11.95
N GLY A 170 -14.52 -67.35 11.27
CA GLY A 170 -13.38 -66.91 10.47
C GLY A 170 -13.67 -65.75 9.50
N ASN A 171 -13.90 -64.59 10.03
CA ASN A 171 -14.01 -63.36 9.25
C ASN A 171 -12.63 -62.69 9.29
N GLU A 172 -11.75 -63.15 8.45
CA GLU A 172 -10.42 -62.61 8.21
C GLU A 172 -10.59 -61.15 7.76
N VAL A 173 -10.07 -60.18 8.55
CA VAL A 173 -10.04 -58.80 8.12
C VAL A 173 -9.23 -58.72 6.87
N ASP A 174 -9.83 -58.36 5.77
CA ASP A 174 -9.13 -58.18 4.50
C ASP A 174 -8.18 -56.96 4.65
N LEU A 175 -6.95 -57.24 5.03
CA LEU A 175 -5.88 -56.23 5.23
C LEU A 175 -5.60 -55.48 3.92
N ASP A 176 -5.82 -56.08 2.77
CA ASP A 176 -5.64 -55.46 1.46
C ASP A 176 -6.67 -54.33 1.24
N VAL A 177 -7.91 -54.58 1.66
CA VAL A 177 -8.95 -53.51 1.63
C VAL A 177 -8.64 -52.38 2.59
N VAL A 178 -8.15 -52.68 3.80
CA VAL A 178 -7.74 -51.65 4.78
C VAL A 178 -6.58 -50.81 4.24
N CYS A 179 -5.56 -51.48 3.72
CA CYS A 179 -4.41 -50.81 3.12
C CYS A 179 -4.80 -49.94 1.91
N SER A 180 -5.69 -50.46 1.07
CA SER A 180 -6.19 -49.73 -0.11
C SER A 180 -6.90 -48.43 0.28
N VAL A 181 -7.80 -48.45 1.29
CA VAL A 181 -8.53 -47.27 1.76
C VAL A 181 -7.60 -46.26 2.40
N LEU A 182 -6.63 -46.72 3.20
CA LEU A 182 -5.62 -45.86 3.79
C LEU A 182 -4.72 -45.21 2.75
N SER A 183 -4.31 -45.94 1.72
CA SER A 183 -3.53 -45.39 0.61
C SER A 183 -4.31 -44.31 -0.14
N THR A 184 -5.59 -44.58 -0.46
CA THR A 184 -6.47 -43.58 -1.11
C THR A 184 -6.65 -42.33 -0.25
N ALA A 185 -6.76 -42.47 1.08
CA ALA A 185 -6.87 -41.36 1.98
C ALA A 185 -5.58 -40.50 2.02
N LEU A 186 -4.40 -41.14 2.00
CA LEU A 186 -3.12 -40.49 1.93
C LEU A 186 -2.92 -39.73 0.61
N GLU A 187 -3.25 -40.37 -0.52
CA GLU A 187 -3.21 -39.71 -1.82
C GLU A 187 -4.08 -38.46 -1.88
N ALA A 188 -5.31 -38.52 -1.33
CA ALA A 188 -6.21 -37.40 -1.29
C ALA A 188 -5.67 -36.23 -0.44
N VAL A 189 -4.95 -36.51 0.65
CA VAL A 189 -4.27 -35.51 1.45
C VAL A 189 -3.10 -34.86 0.69
N ASP A 190 -2.28 -35.69 0.03
CA ASP A 190 -1.12 -35.20 -0.74
C ASP A 190 -1.57 -34.33 -1.93
N ASP A 191 -2.62 -34.70 -2.62
CA ASP A 191 -3.21 -33.91 -3.69
C ASP A 191 -3.71 -32.55 -3.18
N SER A 192 -4.38 -32.53 -2.01
CA SER A 192 -4.88 -31.30 -1.39
C SER A 192 -3.74 -30.37 -1.01
N VAL A 193 -2.67 -30.90 -0.41
CA VAL A 193 -1.46 -30.14 -0.08
C VAL A 193 -0.81 -29.59 -1.34
N GLY A 194 -0.78 -30.37 -2.41
CA GLY A 194 -0.26 -29.95 -3.72
C GLY A 194 -1.05 -28.77 -4.31
N GLN A 195 -2.38 -28.85 -4.27
CA GLN A 195 -3.26 -27.77 -4.74
C GLN A 195 -3.07 -26.48 -3.92
N ILE A 196 -3.06 -26.57 -2.59
CA ILE A 196 -2.85 -25.42 -1.71
C ILE A 196 -1.49 -24.77 -2.00
N ARG A 197 -0.42 -25.55 -2.14
CA ARG A 197 0.92 -25.05 -2.47
C ARG A 197 0.94 -24.34 -3.83
N SER A 198 0.25 -24.86 -4.83
CA SER A 198 0.16 -24.25 -6.16
C SER A 198 -0.52 -22.89 -6.10
N ILE A 199 -1.63 -22.78 -5.37
CA ILE A 199 -2.37 -21.51 -5.20
C ILE A 199 -1.52 -20.48 -4.43
N VAL A 200 -0.87 -20.89 -3.34
CA VAL A 200 0.01 -20.00 -2.56
C VAL A 200 1.18 -19.49 -3.40
N ARG A 201 1.76 -20.36 -4.25
CA ARG A 201 2.85 -19.96 -5.15
C ARG A 201 2.37 -18.95 -6.19
N SER A 202 1.22 -19.18 -6.82
CA SER A 202 0.66 -18.26 -7.83
C SER A 202 0.29 -16.88 -7.25
N LEU A 203 -0.04 -16.81 -5.97
CA LEU A 203 -0.26 -15.55 -5.26
C LEU A 203 1.05 -14.80 -5.04
N ARG A 204 2.10 -15.52 -4.64
CA ARG A 204 3.41 -14.91 -4.39
C ARG A 204 4.05 -14.41 -5.68
N ASP A 205 3.97 -15.15 -6.77
CA ASP A 205 4.53 -14.77 -8.07
C ASP A 205 3.85 -13.49 -8.60
N ARG A 206 2.55 -13.33 -8.37
CA ARG A 206 1.80 -12.11 -8.70
C ARG A 206 2.19 -10.90 -7.84
N ASP A 207 2.49 -11.11 -6.56
CA ASP A 207 2.97 -10.05 -5.67
C ASP A 207 4.36 -9.52 -6.07
N GLU A 208 5.22 -10.40 -6.60
CA GLU A 208 6.55 -10.04 -7.11
C GLU A 208 6.47 -9.27 -8.45
N GLU A 209 5.46 -9.53 -9.29
CA GLU A 209 5.25 -8.80 -10.55
C GLU A 209 4.66 -7.38 -10.34
N VAL A 210 3.90 -7.17 -9.29
CA VAL A 210 3.28 -5.85 -8.97
C VAL A 210 4.24 -4.95 -8.15
N GLY A 211 5.30 -5.50 -7.58
CA GLY A 211 6.28 -4.83 -6.73
C GLY A 211 7.50 -4.24 -7.45
N VAL A 212 7.49 -4.10 -8.79
CA VAL A 212 8.56 -3.47 -9.60
C VAL A 212 8.26 -2.02 -9.92
#